data_b7f9c3815bc927185d326522dfa0cfb7
#
_entry.id   b7f9c3815bc927185d326522dfa0cfb7
#
_cell.length_a   1.000
_cell.length_b   1.000
_cell.length_c   1.000
_cell.angle_alpha   90.00
_cell.angle_beta   90.00
_cell.angle_gamma   90.00
#
_symmetry.space_group_name_H-M   'P 1'
#
loop_
_entity.id
_entity.type
_entity.pdbx_description
1 polymer ?
#
loop_
_entity_poly.entity_id
_entity_poly.type
_entity_poly.pdbx_seq_one_letter_code
_entity_poly.pdbx_strand_id
1 'polypeptide(L)'
;AGINAAAAARSWRFDPTISVERDIADDKGRVIVAAGTRVNPLDTVPLRVPLVFLDGDDPEQLAWATRRYASTKAKLILVRGAPLELMKYRQRRFYFDQGGSLVNHFGIRPVPATVEQQGRVLIITEQPVRPKERAPS
;
A
#
# COMPACT_ATOMS: atom_id res chain seq x y z
N ALA A 1 14.42 4.18 8.43
CA ALA A 1 14.14 3.88 9.71
C ALA A 1 12.81 4.49 10.14
N GLY A 2 12.19 4.05 11.12
CA GLY A 2 10.89 4.52 11.55
C GLY A 2 9.72 3.62 11.18
N ILE A 3 9.94 2.63 10.32
CA ILE A 3 8.91 1.66 10.01
C ILE A 3 9.12 0.45 10.92
N ASN A 4 8.16 0.23 11.78
CA ASN A 4 8.22 -0.86 12.76
C ASN A 4 7.22 -1.95 12.39
N ALA A 5 7.36 -3.10 13.03
CA ALA A 5 6.38 -4.18 12.89
C ALA A 5 5.06 -3.79 13.55
N ALA A 6 3.96 -4.18 12.94
CA ALA A 6 2.64 -3.91 13.49
C ALA A 6 2.43 -4.74 14.76
N ALA A 7 2.03 -4.06 15.84
CA ALA A 7 1.84 -4.69 17.15
C ALA A 7 0.40 -5.14 17.38
N ALA A 8 -0.57 -4.47 16.76
CA ALA A 8 -1.98 -4.76 16.93
C ALA A 8 -2.72 -4.43 15.66
N ALA A 9 -3.82 -5.11 15.40
CA ALA A 9 -4.66 -4.80 14.26
C ALA A 9 -5.30 -3.43 14.46
N ARG A 10 -5.21 -2.58 13.45
CA ARG A 10 -5.78 -1.24 13.45
C ARG A 10 -6.19 -0.91 12.03
N SER A 11 -7.39 -0.36 11.87
CA SER A 11 -7.88 0.01 10.54
C SER A 11 -8.39 1.42 10.53
N TRP A 12 -8.27 2.08 9.38
CA TRP A 12 -8.88 3.39 9.18
C TRP A 12 -9.26 3.58 7.72
N ARG A 13 -10.16 4.53 7.51
CA ARG A 13 -10.57 4.92 6.17
C ARG A 13 -9.63 6.00 5.66
N PHE A 14 -9.30 5.90 4.39
CA PHE A 14 -8.52 6.90 3.70
C PHE A 14 -9.32 7.35 2.47
N ASP A 15 -9.68 8.62 2.45
CA ASP A 15 -10.40 9.20 1.31
C ASP A 15 -9.36 9.80 0.36
N PRO A 16 -9.18 9.24 -0.83
CA PRO A 16 -8.18 9.73 -1.77
C PRO A 16 -8.63 10.95 -2.56
N THR A 17 -9.83 11.48 -2.30
CA THR A 17 -10.33 12.65 -3.00
C THR A 17 -9.39 13.84 -2.81
N ILE A 18 -9.06 14.49 -3.92
CA ILE A 18 -8.21 15.67 -3.91
C ILE A 18 -8.97 16.86 -4.48
N SER A 19 -8.59 18.05 -4.05
CA SER A 19 -9.07 19.30 -4.67
C SER A 19 -8.03 19.77 -5.66
N VAL A 20 -8.48 20.14 -6.84
CA VAL A 20 -7.60 20.71 -7.86
C VAL A 20 -7.22 22.11 -7.43
N GLU A 21 -5.92 22.37 -7.28
CA GLU A 21 -5.44 23.66 -6.76
C GLU A 21 -5.47 24.76 -7.81
N ARG A 22 -5.31 24.39 -9.06
CA ARG A 22 -5.27 25.32 -10.18
C ARG A 22 -6.14 24.81 -11.30
N ASP A 23 -6.65 25.73 -12.12
CA ASP A 23 -7.33 25.32 -13.35
C ASP A 23 -6.41 24.46 -14.19
N ILE A 24 -6.96 23.37 -14.71
CA ILE A 24 -6.27 22.55 -15.70
C ILE A 24 -6.85 22.92 -17.05
N ALA A 25 -6.00 23.40 -17.94
CA ALA A 25 -6.41 23.90 -19.23
C ALA A 25 -5.81 23.05 -20.36
N ASP A 26 -6.49 23.09 -21.52
CA ASP A 26 -5.96 22.45 -22.72
C ASP A 26 -4.89 23.37 -23.36
N ASP A 27 -4.36 22.94 -24.48
CA ASP A 27 -3.31 23.67 -25.21
C ASP A 27 -3.81 25.00 -25.80
N LYS A 28 -5.11 25.22 -25.83
CA LYS A 28 -5.72 26.46 -26.31
C LYS A 28 -6.16 27.37 -25.15
N GLY A 29 -5.80 27.00 -23.93
CA GLY A 29 -6.14 27.82 -22.77
C GLY A 29 -7.56 27.62 -22.25
N ARG A 30 -8.31 26.68 -22.78
CA ARG A 30 -9.68 26.42 -22.31
C ARG A 30 -9.59 25.58 -21.03
N VAL A 31 -10.32 26.01 -20.00
CA VAL A 31 -10.31 25.31 -18.71
C VAL A 31 -11.08 24.00 -18.85
N ILE A 32 -10.39 22.90 -18.62
CA ILE A 32 -10.97 21.55 -18.67
C ILE A 32 -11.44 21.17 -17.28
N VAL A 33 -10.64 21.47 -16.25
CA VAL A 33 -10.99 21.19 -14.86
C VAL A 33 -10.71 22.46 -14.07
N ALA A 34 -11.74 23.00 -13.42
CA ALA A 34 -11.62 24.24 -12.67
C ALA A 34 -10.95 24.00 -11.33
N ALA A 35 -10.22 25.00 -10.85
CA ALA A 35 -9.69 25.01 -9.50
C ALA A 35 -10.84 24.81 -8.50
N GLY A 36 -10.59 24.06 -7.45
CA GLY A 36 -11.58 23.71 -6.45
C GLY A 36 -12.41 22.47 -6.78
N THR A 37 -12.28 21.94 -7.99
CA THR A 37 -12.97 20.71 -8.36
C THR A 37 -12.40 19.55 -7.53
N ARG A 38 -13.30 18.74 -7.00
CA ARG A 38 -12.91 17.55 -6.22
C ARG A 38 -12.88 16.34 -7.13
N VAL A 39 -11.78 15.61 -7.08
CA VAL A 39 -11.53 14.44 -7.93
C VAL A 39 -11.16 13.27 -7.07
N ASN A 40 -11.84 12.15 -7.26
CA ASN A 40 -11.48 10.90 -6.61
C ASN A 40 -10.77 10.01 -7.63
N PRO A 41 -9.47 9.75 -7.48
CA PRO A 41 -8.73 8.94 -8.45
C PRO A 41 -9.30 7.53 -8.63
N LEU A 42 -9.99 7.00 -7.63
CA LEU A 42 -10.59 5.67 -7.71
C LEU A 42 -11.73 5.59 -8.73
N ASP A 43 -12.30 6.73 -9.10
CA ASP A 43 -13.34 6.76 -10.13
C ASP A 43 -12.76 6.43 -11.50
N THR A 44 -11.48 6.70 -11.71
CA THR A 44 -10.77 6.45 -12.97
C THR A 44 -9.91 5.20 -12.91
N VAL A 45 -9.16 5.03 -11.82
CA VAL A 45 -8.24 3.91 -11.65
C VAL A 45 -8.59 3.20 -10.33
N PRO A 46 -9.52 2.24 -10.37
CA PRO A 46 -9.86 1.50 -9.16
C PRO A 46 -8.73 0.59 -8.73
N LEU A 47 -8.64 0.36 -7.43
CA LEU A 47 -7.69 -0.57 -6.86
C LEU A 47 -8.30 -1.97 -6.89
N ARG A 48 -7.88 -2.78 -7.84
CA ARG A 48 -8.51 -4.09 -8.10
C ARG A 48 -8.05 -5.18 -7.16
N VAL A 49 -6.86 -5.04 -6.60
CA VAL A 49 -6.32 -6.00 -5.65
C VAL A 49 -5.69 -5.23 -4.49
N PRO A 50 -5.58 -5.84 -3.32
CA PRO A 50 -4.95 -5.14 -2.19
C PRO A 50 -3.50 -4.81 -2.46
N LEU A 51 -3.05 -3.69 -1.89
CA LEU A 51 -1.64 -3.40 -1.74
C LEU A 51 -1.23 -3.92 -0.37
N VAL A 52 -0.12 -4.64 -0.31
CA VAL A 52 0.40 -5.20 0.93
C VAL A 52 1.80 -4.65 1.15
N PHE A 53 1.95 -3.80 2.15
CA PHE A 53 3.24 -3.21 2.50
C PHE A 53 3.89 -4.10 3.54
N LEU A 54 5.15 -4.45 3.33
CA LEU A 54 5.84 -5.36 4.22
C LEU A 54 7.35 -5.12 4.24
N ASP A 55 7.97 -5.59 5.30
CA ASP A 55 9.43 -5.56 5.44
C ASP A 55 10.01 -6.81 4.78
N GLY A 56 10.73 -6.61 3.67
CA GLY A 56 11.32 -7.71 2.91
C GLY A 56 12.49 -8.38 3.62
N ASP A 57 13.01 -7.77 4.68
CA ASP A 57 14.06 -8.38 5.49
C ASP A 57 13.50 -9.22 6.65
N ASP A 58 12.19 -9.22 6.81
CA ASP A 58 11.52 -9.99 7.86
C ASP A 58 10.90 -11.26 7.27
N PRO A 59 11.50 -12.44 7.54
CA PRO A 59 10.99 -13.70 6.96
C PRO A 59 9.56 -14.03 7.40
N GLU A 60 9.16 -13.60 8.59
CA GLU A 60 7.80 -13.86 9.08
C GLU A 60 6.77 -13.09 8.26
N GLN A 61 7.07 -11.82 7.95
CA GLN A 61 6.19 -11.01 7.12
C GLN A 61 6.12 -11.56 5.70
N LEU A 62 7.26 -11.97 5.14
CA LEU A 62 7.29 -12.58 3.81
C LEU A 62 6.48 -13.85 3.76
N ALA A 63 6.66 -14.72 4.74
CA ALA A 63 5.92 -15.98 4.80
C ALA A 63 4.41 -15.74 4.92
N TRP A 64 4.03 -14.80 5.77
CA TRP A 64 2.63 -14.44 5.93
C TRP A 64 2.03 -13.92 4.63
N ALA A 65 2.69 -12.96 3.99
CA ALA A 65 2.15 -12.30 2.79
C ALA A 65 2.03 -13.28 1.62
N THR A 66 3.06 -14.09 1.39
CA THR A 66 3.06 -15.04 0.27
C THR A 66 2.08 -16.19 0.49
N ARG A 67 1.81 -16.53 1.73
CA ARG A 67 0.83 -17.55 2.08
C ARG A 67 -0.60 -17.01 2.00
N ARG A 68 -0.79 -15.79 2.48
CA ARG A 68 -2.11 -15.16 2.54
C ARG A 68 -2.63 -14.76 1.17
N TYR A 69 -1.74 -14.34 0.27
CA TYR A 69 -2.12 -13.84 -1.05
C TYR A 69 -1.43 -14.62 -2.15
N ALA A 70 -2.21 -15.23 -3.03
CA ALA A 70 -1.68 -15.84 -4.24
C ALA A 70 -1.07 -14.75 -5.14
N SER A 71 -0.19 -15.15 -6.07
CA SER A 71 0.67 -14.21 -6.79
C SER A 71 -0.06 -13.09 -7.55
N THR A 72 -1.28 -13.33 -8.03
CA THR A 72 -2.03 -12.30 -8.76
C THR A 72 -3.10 -11.63 -7.90
N LYS A 73 -3.18 -11.96 -6.61
CA LYS A 73 -4.27 -11.51 -5.75
C LYS A 73 -3.90 -10.33 -4.87
N ALA A 74 -2.68 -9.87 -4.96
CA ALA A 74 -2.22 -8.69 -4.24
C ALA A 74 -0.94 -8.18 -4.86
N LYS A 75 -0.66 -6.89 -4.63
CA LYS A 75 0.65 -6.33 -4.96
C LYS A 75 1.45 -6.21 -3.67
N LEU A 76 2.56 -6.92 -3.61
CA LEU A 76 3.44 -6.92 -2.44
C LEU A 76 4.48 -5.82 -2.62
N ILE A 77 4.47 -4.86 -1.72
CA ILE A 77 5.30 -3.66 -1.80
C ILE A 77 6.23 -3.63 -0.60
N LEU A 78 7.53 -3.70 -0.87
CA LEU A 78 8.52 -3.74 0.18
C LEU A 78 8.84 -2.33 0.66
N VAL A 79 8.88 -2.15 1.98
CA VAL A 79 9.40 -0.91 2.58
C VAL A 79 10.88 -1.06 2.91
N ARG A 80 11.39 -2.29 2.86
CA ARG A 80 12.78 -2.64 3.15
C ARG A 80 13.08 -3.94 2.45
N GLY A 81 14.35 -4.17 2.09
CA GLY A 81 14.77 -5.42 1.48
C GLY A 81 15.17 -5.27 0.02
N ALA A 82 15.52 -6.38 -0.60
CA ALA A 82 16.04 -6.42 -1.98
C ALA A 82 15.00 -7.06 -2.90
N PRO A 83 14.19 -6.26 -3.61
CA PRO A 83 13.07 -6.80 -4.38
C PRO A 83 13.50 -7.75 -5.49
N LEU A 84 14.60 -7.46 -6.18
CA LEU A 84 15.04 -8.33 -7.28
C LEU A 84 15.48 -9.70 -6.78
N GLU A 85 16.18 -9.75 -5.65
CA GLU A 85 16.60 -11.01 -5.06
C GLU A 85 15.40 -11.81 -4.57
N LEU A 86 14.45 -11.14 -3.96
CA LEU A 86 13.24 -11.80 -3.46
C LEU A 86 12.36 -12.31 -4.61
N MET A 87 12.28 -11.57 -5.71
CA MET A 87 11.54 -12.02 -6.88
C MET A 87 12.14 -13.32 -7.43
N LYS A 88 13.44 -13.38 -7.50
CA LYS A 88 14.15 -14.55 -7.98
C LYS A 88 13.99 -15.74 -7.03
N TYR A 89 14.18 -15.50 -5.75
CA TYR A 89 14.11 -16.54 -4.72
C TYR A 89 12.70 -17.09 -4.54
N ARG A 90 11.70 -16.20 -4.52
CA ARG A 90 10.31 -16.57 -4.26
C ARG A 90 9.48 -16.84 -5.51
N GLN A 91 10.03 -16.58 -6.68
CA GLN A 91 9.32 -16.73 -7.97
C GLN A 91 8.05 -15.92 -7.99
N ARG A 92 8.15 -14.65 -7.58
CA ARG A 92 7.00 -13.81 -7.37
C ARG A 92 7.38 -12.35 -7.53
N ARG A 93 6.46 -11.51 -7.98
CA ARG A 93 6.73 -10.10 -8.17
C ARG A 93 6.66 -9.33 -6.85
N PHE A 94 7.65 -8.49 -6.62
CA PHE A 94 7.67 -7.55 -5.52
C PHE A 94 7.92 -6.15 -6.06
N TYR A 95 7.27 -5.17 -5.45
CA TYR A 95 7.51 -3.76 -5.74
C TYR A 95 8.29 -3.16 -4.57
N PHE A 96 8.84 -1.98 -4.77
CA PHE A 96 9.55 -1.29 -3.70
C PHE A 96 9.02 0.13 -3.56
N ASP A 97 8.76 0.53 -2.32
CA ASP A 97 8.27 1.87 -2.01
C ASP A 97 9.47 2.81 -1.86
N GLN A 98 9.90 3.40 -2.96
CA GLN A 98 11.06 4.29 -3.01
C GLN A 98 10.87 5.48 -2.07
N GLY A 99 11.82 5.62 -1.12
CA GLY A 99 11.81 6.75 -0.20
C GLY A 99 10.62 6.77 0.76
N GLY A 100 9.86 5.69 0.85
CA GLY A 100 8.68 5.65 1.71
C GLY A 100 7.54 6.52 1.22
N SER A 101 7.50 6.83 -0.08
CA SER A 101 6.53 7.72 -0.67
C SER A 101 5.09 7.27 -0.42
N LEU A 102 4.81 5.99 -0.65
CA LEU A 102 3.46 5.47 -0.49
C LEU A 102 3.06 5.33 0.97
N VAL A 103 3.94 4.80 1.83
CA VAL A 103 3.60 4.66 3.25
C VAL A 103 3.36 6.02 3.88
N ASN A 104 4.13 7.04 3.49
CA ASN A 104 3.90 8.39 3.97
C ASN A 104 2.57 8.95 3.49
N HIS A 105 2.24 8.72 2.23
CA HIS A 105 0.98 9.19 1.65
C HIS A 105 -0.22 8.61 2.39
N PHE A 106 -0.20 7.32 2.71
CA PHE A 106 -1.30 6.65 3.38
C PHE A 106 -1.27 6.78 4.90
N GLY A 107 -0.23 7.34 5.46
CA GLY A 107 -0.08 7.44 6.91
C GLY A 107 0.26 6.13 7.58
N ILE A 108 0.82 5.19 6.82
CA ILE A 108 1.24 3.89 7.34
C ILE A 108 2.55 4.07 8.10
N ARG A 109 2.60 3.54 9.33
CA ARG A 109 3.82 3.55 10.14
C ARG A 109 4.32 2.14 10.39
N PRO A 110 3.55 1.23 11.02
CA PRO A 110 4.01 -0.15 11.17
C PRO A 110 3.61 -0.98 9.97
N VAL A 111 4.38 -2.03 9.71
CA VAL A 111 4.06 -3.01 8.67
C VAL A 111 4.09 -4.42 9.26
N PRO A 112 3.38 -5.39 8.67
CA PRO A 112 2.62 -5.30 7.43
C PRO A 112 1.39 -4.43 7.57
N ALA A 113 1.02 -3.82 6.44
CA ALA A 113 -0.23 -3.07 6.34
C ALA A 113 -0.82 -3.31 4.97
N THR A 114 -2.15 -3.34 4.90
CA THR A 114 -2.86 -3.56 3.66
C THR A 114 -3.68 -2.34 3.30
N VAL A 115 -3.85 -2.12 2.00
CA VAL A 115 -4.70 -1.06 1.47
C VAL A 115 -5.68 -1.70 0.50
N GLU A 116 -6.97 -1.58 0.78
CA GLU A 116 -8.01 -2.16 -0.06
C GLU A 116 -9.06 -1.10 -0.38
N GLN A 117 -9.63 -1.19 -1.56
CA GLN A 117 -10.72 -0.29 -1.93
C GLN A 117 -12.04 -0.83 -1.42
N GLN A 118 -12.83 0.05 -0.81
CA GLN A 118 -14.18 -0.26 -0.41
C GLN A 118 -15.06 0.90 -0.84
N GLY A 119 -15.81 0.68 -1.91
CA GLY A 119 -16.58 1.77 -2.52
C GLY A 119 -15.66 2.84 -3.09
N ARG A 120 -15.79 4.05 -2.59
CA ARG A 120 -15.00 5.20 -3.06
C ARG A 120 -13.90 5.63 -2.10
N VAL A 121 -13.61 4.78 -1.13
CA VAL A 121 -12.53 5.04 -0.16
C VAL A 121 -11.61 3.84 -0.11
N LEU A 122 -10.46 4.04 0.51
CA LEU A 122 -9.52 2.97 0.82
C LEU A 122 -9.61 2.64 2.30
N ILE A 123 -9.47 1.36 2.60
CA ILE A 123 -9.37 0.89 3.99
C ILE A 123 -7.94 0.44 4.19
N ILE A 124 -7.28 1.03 5.17
CA ILE A 124 -5.91 0.72 5.51
C ILE A 124 -5.92 -0.06 6.82
N THR A 125 -5.27 -1.21 6.84
CA THR A 125 -5.25 -2.09 8.00
C THR A 125 -3.83 -2.47 8.35
N GLU A 126 -3.44 -2.27 9.61
CA GLU A 126 -2.18 -2.78 10.14
C GLU A 126 -2.40 -4.23 10.53
N GLN A 127 -1.50 -5.10 10.06
CA GLN A 127 -1.66 -6.55 10.20
C GLN A 127 -0.53 -7.10 11.08
N PRO A 128 -0.78 -7.39 12.35
CA PRO A 128 0.26 -8.01 13.16
C PRO A 128 0.53 -9.43 12.68
N VAL A 129 1.82 -9.75 12.58
CA VAL A 129 2.26 -11.09 12.19
C VAL A 129 3.13 -11.61 13.31
N ARG A 130 2.74 -12.75 13.86
CA ARG A 130 3.47 -13.37 14.95
C ARG A 130 4.30 -14.53 14.45
N PRO A 131 5.55 -14.62 14.84
CA PRO A 131 6.35 -15.80 14.50
C PRO A 131 5.70 -17.06 15.08
N LYS A 132 5.78 -18.15 14.33
CA LYS A 132 5.29 -19.44 14.79
C LYS A 132 5.92 -19.87 16.10
N GLU A 133 7.20 -19.54 16.23
CA GLU A 133 7.99 -19.91 17.39
C GLU A 133 7.64 -19.13 18.64
N ARG A 134 6.77 -18.14 18.49
CA ARG A 134 6.30 -17.37 19.64
C ARG A 134 5.10 -17.99 20.34
N ALA A 135 4.84 -19.23 20.05
CA ALA A 135 3.85 -19.93 20.84
C ALA A 135 4.25 -19.80 22.30
N PRO A 136 3.28 -19.62 23.18
CA PRO A 136 3.60 -19.49 24.60
C PRO A 136 4.36 -20.69 25.05
N SER A 137 5.44 -20.39 25.66
CA SER A 137 6.25 -21.43 26.26
C SER A 137 5.74 -21.74 27.65
#